data_a2f20f3f97292eccafe3170098b2d4e2
#
_entry.id   a2f20f3f97292eccafe3170098b2d4e2
#
_cell.length_a   1.000
_cell.length_b   1.000
_cell.length_c   1.000
_cell.angle_alpha   90.00
_cell.angle_beta   90.00
_cell.angle_gamma   90.00
#
_symmetry.space_group_name_H-M   'P 1'
#
loop_
_entity.id
_entity.type
_entity.pdbx_description
1 polymer ?
#
loop_
_entity_poly.entity_id
_entity_poly.type
_entity_poly.pdbx_seq_one_letter_code
_entity_poly.pdbx_strand_id
1 'polypeptide(L)'
;MKLLNILLIASLASSWVCAKEKFFVVERESESLATIYNGVKRSNIEGMHNMNHGVVKFDGKDGYVISRDGYVVKFDPESEKISAEYKTSKSAIGFVIGTNYVAVANYDDKSVDILDRDLKPLEKIKTDSKNVGIKTYENYLIFSQMDNDTISVYKDMNEGKNKPDFKLFKEFKDVGELPFDAMIKDEKYIVGFFTSKHFGVVDLKKMEYKKIDVFLDENRQLVLKVPHFGFWSIGGDKVFVPAVGDNKVMVYDNDFKFVKNIQTQGLPVFTSLSPDKKFMAVTFSGKDFPTIQIIDTTTLEIIHTFNFDGKVLHVRWSEVSPQLYVSVNDTNKIAVIHTKEWFLNREIFNVKKPSGIFIYEDGK
;
A
#
# COMPACT_ATOMS: atom_id res chain seq x y z
N MET A 1 -74.15 -6.43 -2.07
CA MET A 1 -72.99 -6.31 -1.18
C MET A 1 -71.72 -6.77 -1.93
N LYS A 2 -70.91 -5.80 -2.36
CA LYS A 2 -69.61 -6.07 -3.04
C LYS A 2 -68.54 -5.85 -1.99
N LEU A 3 -67.79 -6.93 -1.62
CA LEU A 3 -66.61 -6.86 -0.78
C LEU A 3 -65.44 -6.31 -1.62
N LEU A 4 -64.90 -5.21 -1.16
CA LEU A 4 -63.71 -4.55 -1.71
C LEU A 4 -62.48 -5.16 -1.02
N ASN A 5 -61.70 -5.97 -1.73
CA ASN A 5 -60.40 -6.47 -1.25
C ASN A 5 -59.39 -5.35 -1.40
N ILE A 6 -58.97 -4.75 -0.30
CA ILE A 6 -57.82 -3.83 -0.25
C ILE A 6 -56.54 -4.68 -0.13
N LEU A 7 -55.76 -4.78 -1.19
CA LEU A 7 -54.40 -5.33 -1.15
C LEU A 7 -53.47 -4.30 -0.52
N LEU A 8 -53.02 -4.58 0.71
CA LEU A 8 -51.94 -3.83 1.34
C LEU A 8 -50.62 -4.25 0.75
N ILE A 9 -50.06 -3.45 -0.18
CA ILE A 9 -48.68 -3.63 -0.64
C ILE A 9 -47.77 -3.06 0.45
N ALA A 10 -47.22 -3.93 1.31
CA ALA A 10 -46.16 -3.58 2.21
C ALA A 10 -44.87 -3.41 1.38
N SER A 11 -44.48 -2.19 1.06
CA SER A 11 -43.18 -1.88 0.53
C SER A 11 -42.13 -2.14 1.62
N LEU A 12 -41.44 -3.27 1.51
CA LEU A 12 -40.21 -3.53 2.22
C LEU A 12 -39.15 -2.55 1.71
N ALA A 13 -39.11 -1.36 2.30
CA ALA A 13 -37.96 -0.49 2.21
C ALA A 13 -36.84 -1.21 2.96
N SER A 14 -36.03 -2.00 2.27
CA SER A 14 -34.74 -2.46 2.79
C SER A 14 -33.91 -1.20 3.08
N SER A 15 -33.92 -0.75 4.35
CA SER A 15 -32.95 0.22 4.83
C SER A 15 -31.58 -0.38 4.66
N TRP A 16 -30.91 0.00 3.58
CA TRP A 16 -29.49 -0.23 3.42
C TRP A 16 -28.83 0.51 4.58
N VAL A 17 -28.47 -0.21 5.62
CA VAL A 17 -27.55 0.32 6.64
C VAL A 17 -26.26 0.55 5.87
N CYS A 18 -26.05 1.79 5.46
CA CYS A 18 -24.79 2.22 4.88
C CYS A 18 -23.77 2.04 6.00
N ALA A 19 -22.98 0.97 5.93
CA ALA A 19 -21.91 0.75 6.89
C ALA A 19 -21.03 2.00 6.89
N LYS A 20 -20.78 2.52 8.07
CA LYS A 20 -19.99 3.75 8.23
C LYS A 20 -18.56 3.44 7.87
N GLU A 21 -18.04 4.10 6.84
CA GLU A 21 -16.65 3.97 6.41
C GLU A 21 -15.98 5.33 6.41
N LYS A 22 -14.85 5.42 7.08
CA LYS A 22 -13.98 6.58 7.13
C LYS A 22 -12.67 6.24 6.45
N PHE A 23 -12.21 7.08 5.54
CA PHE A 23 -10.91 6.94 4.92
C PHE A 23 -10.25 8.28 4.64
N PHE A 24 -8.94 8.24 4.57
CA PHE A 24 -8.11 9.41 4.32
C PHE A 24 -7.48 9.31 2.95
N VAL A 25 -7.45 10.43 2.24
CA VAL A 25 -6.85 10.52 0.92
C VAL A 25 -5.72 11.53 0.95
N VAL A 26 -4.55 11.10 0.49
CA VAL A 26 -3.41 11.99 0.32
C VAL A 26 -3.69 13.00 -0.77
N GLU A 27 -3.70 14.27 -0.42
CA GLU A 27 -3.77 15.41 -1.34
C GLU A 27 -2.36 15.99 -1.56
N ARG A 28 -1.79 15.74 -2.74
CA ARG A 28 -0.41 16.17 -3.03
C ARG A 28 -0.25 17.66 -3.21
N GLU A 29 -1.27 18.34 -3.72
CA GLU A 29 -1.21 19.78 -4.01
C GLU A 29 -1.35 20.63 -2.76
N SER A 30 -2.21 20.22 -1.84
CA SER A 30 -2.47 20.95 -0.59
C SER A 30 -1.64 20.47 0.60
N GLU A 31 -0.81 19.42 0.41
CA GLU A 31 0.02 18.82 1.47
C GLU A 31 -0.81 18.47 2.71
N SER A 32 -1.95 17.83 2.46
CA SER A 32 -2.96 17.52 3.47
C SER A 32 -3.51 16.09 3.31
N LEU A 33 -4.31 15.66 4.28
CA LEU A 33 -5.16 14.48 4.17
C LEU A 33 -6.62 14.92 4.06
N ALA A 34 -7.29 14.62 2.94
CA ALA A 34 -8.73 14.76 2.86
C ALA A 34 -9.42 13.64 3.64
N THR A 35 -10.32 14.00 4.53
CA THR A 35 -11.18 13.07 5.26
C THR A 35 -12.45 12.81 4.46
N ILE A 36 -12.67 11.54 4.14
CA ILE A 36 -13.89 11.07 3.49
C ILE A 36 -14.68 10.22 4.48
N TYR A 37 -15.94 10.58 4.69
CA TYR A 37 -16.83 9.83 5.56
C TYR A 37 -18.14 9.51 4.82
N ASN A 38 -18.51 8.24 4.76
CA ASN A 38 -19.68 7.76 4.02
C ASN A 38 -19.69 8.24 2.55
N GLY A 39 -18.53 8.30 1.94
CA GLY A 39 -18.36 8.71 0.54
C GLY A 39 -18.55 10.20 0.28
N VAL A 40 -18.41 11.05 1.28
CA VAL A 40 -18.45 12.51 1.16
C VAL A 40 -17.19 13.10 1.78
N LYS A 41 -16.50 14.00 1.05
CA LYS A 41 -15.41 14.78 1.64
C LYS A 41 -15.95 15.70 2.74
N ARG A 42 -15.38 15.60 3.93
CA ARG A 42 -15.83 16.36 5.13
C ARG A 42 -14.89 17.49 5.48
N SER A 43 -13.59 17.21 5.48
CA SER A 43 -12.56 18.10 6.02
C SER A 43 -11.21 17.77 5.39
N ASN A 44 -10.21 18.55 5.79
CA ASN A 44 -8.81 18.28 5.53
C ASN A 44 -8.04 18.35 6.85
N ILE A 45 -7.04 17.48 7.01
CA ILE A 45 -6.00 17.63 8.03
C ILE A 45 -4.81 18.27 7.33
N GLU A 46 -4.58 19.54 7.64
CA GLU A 46 -3.49 20.34 7.07
C GLU A 46 -2.16 20.06 7.80
N GLY A 47 -1.02 20.47 7.22
CA GLY A 47 0.28 20.35 7.89
C GLY A 47 0.95 18.99 7.75
N MET A 48 0.64 18.26 6.68
CA MET A 48 1.23 16.93 6.41
C MET A 48 2.57 17.00 5.65
N HIS A 49 3.08 18.21 5.36
CA HIS A 49 4.30 18.45 4.61
C HIS A 49 4.24 17.90 3.17
N ASN A 50 5.39 17.61 2.55
CA ASN A 50 5.43 17.13 1.17
C ASN A 50 4.82 15.73 1.03
N MET A 51 3.60 15.66 0.50
CA MET A 51 2.83 14.43 0.36
C MET A 51 3.12 13.63 -0.94
N ASN A 52 4.17 13.96 -1.68
CA ASN A 52 4.68 13.08 -2.73
C ASN A 52 5.18 11.78 -2.08
N HIS A 53 4.56 10.66 -2.40
CA HIS A 53 4.78 9.37 -1.75
C HIS A 53 4.36 9.33 -0.25
N GLY A 54 3.43 10.19 0.16
CA GLY A 54 2.84 10.13 1.49
C GLY A 54 2.19 8.76 1.74
N VAL A 55 2.54 8.15 2.88
CA VAL A 55 2.00 6.87 3.32
C VAL A 55 1.37 7.06 4.69
N VAL A 56 0.14 6.59 4.84
CA VAL A 56 -0.59 6.61 6.11
C VAL A 56 -0.69 5.20 6.67
N LYS A 57 -0.50 5.05 7.95
CA LYS A 57 -0.76 3.82 8.70
C LYS A 57 -1.49 4.13 9.98
N PHE A 58 -2.35 3.20 10.39
CA PHE A 58 -3.10 3.29 11.64
C PHE A 58 -2.66 2.20 12.60
N ASP A 59 -2.80 2.50 13.89
CA ASP A 59 -2.65 1.56 14.99
C ASP A 59 -3.62 1.95 16.13
N GLY A 60 -4.73 1.26 16.18
CA GLY A 60 -5.85 1.65 17.02
C GLY A 60 -6.33 3.07 16.71
N LYS A 61 -6.30 3.94 17.70
CA LYS A 61 -6.71 5.34 17.59
C LYS A 61 -5.66 6.30 17.05
N ASP A 62 -4.46 5.84 16.77
CA ASP A 62 -3.35 6.66 16.30
C ASP A 62 -3.17 6.50 14.79
N GLY A 63 -3.10 7.61 14.05
CA GLY A 63 -2.69 7.67 12.68
C GLY A 63 -1.27 8.22 12.55
N TYR A 64 -0.47 7.66 11.66
CA TYR A 64 0.89 8.11 11.36
C TYR A 64 1.06 8.33 9.87
N VAL A 65 1.75 9.41 9.52
CA VAL A 65 2.04 9.78 8.13
C VAL A 65 3.52 10.04 7.98
N ILE A 66 4.13 9.56 6.90
CA ILE A 66 5.44 10.06 6.48
C ILE A 66 5.29 10.97 5.27
N SER A 67 6.09 12.03 5.25
CA SER A 67 6.22 12.93 4.11
C SER A 67 7.53 12.71 3.35
N ARG A 68 7.55 13.07 2.08
CA ARG A 68 8.72 12.88 1.21
C ARG A 68 9.96 13.66 1.69
N ASP A 69 9.77 14.79 2.34
CA ASP A 69 10.81 15.65 2.90
C ASP A 69 11.21 15.28 4.34
N GLY A 70 10.84 14.07 4.81
CA GLY A 70 11.39 13.45 6.01
C GLY A 70 10.67 13.75 7.32
N TYR A 71 9.44 14.23 7.28
CA TYR A 71 8.62 14.31 8.49
C TYR A 71 7.82 13.05 8.75
N VAL A 72 7.64 12.76 10.03
CA VAL A 72 6.62 11.84 10.54
C VAL A 72 5.64 12.66 11.34
N VAL A 73 4.36 12.52 11.04
CA VAL A 73 3.27 13.21 11.72
C VAL A 73 2.36 12.18 12.37
N LYS A 74 2.06 12.37 13.66
CA LYS A 74 1.06 11.60 14.40
C LYS A 74 -0.23 12.42 14.51
N PHE A 75 -1.36 11.81 14.23
CA PHE A 75 -2.66 12.44 14.35
C PHE A 75 -3.70 11.47 14.92
N ASP A 76 -4.75 12.03 15.48
CA ASP A 76 -5.93 11.29 15.91
C ASP A 76 -6.94 11.24 14.75
N PRO A 77 -7.25 10.05 14.21
CA PRO A 77 -8.18 9.91 13.09
C PRO A 77 -9.62 10.34 13.38
N GLU A 78 -10.06 10.33 14.64
CA GLU A 78 -11.41 10.72 14.99
C GLU A 78 -11.55 12.24 15.16
N SER A 79 -10.68 12.86 15.95
CA SER A 79 -10.68 14.31 16.14
C SER A 79 -10.02 15.09 15.01
N GLU A 80 -9.29 14.39 14.12
CA GLU A 80 -8.55 14.95 12.99
C GLU A 80 -7.48 15.97 13.39
N LYS A 81 -6.91 15.81 14.59
CA LYS A 81 -5.89 16.71 15.13
C LYS A 81 -4.52 16.06 15.12
N ILE A 82 -3.53 16.83 14.68
CA ILE A 82 -2.12 16.47 14.84
C ILE A 82 -1.77 16.53 16.31
N SER A 83 -1.13 15.46 16.82
CA SER A 83 -0.69 15.34 18.22
C SER A 83 0.83 15.43 18.38
N ALA A 84 1.60 15.04 17.36
CA ALA A 84 3.05 15.14 17.35
C ALA A 84 3.59 15.15 15.92
N GLU A 85 4.78 15.71 15.76
CA GLU A 85 5.57 15.59 14.54
C GLU A 85 7.05 15.49 14.86
N TYR A 86 7.80 14.85 13.98
CA TYR A 86 9.26 14.75 14.08
C TYR A 86 9.91 14.72 12.70
N LYS A 87 10.96 15.51 12.52
CA LYS A 87 11.77 15.48 11.30
C LYS A 87 12.93 14.50 11.45
N THR A 88 12.86 13.36 10.77
CA THR A 88 13.88 12.31 10.85
C THR A 88 15.10 12.65 10.00
N SER A 89 14.89 13.18 8.78
CA SER A 89 15.94 13.40 7.78
C SER A 89 15.51 14.39 6.70
N LYS A 90 16.23 14.40 5.58
CA LYS A 90 15.84 15.17 4.38
C LYS A 90 14.82 14.42 3.51
N SER A 91 14.71 13.11 3.67
CA SER A 91 13.85 12.28 2.84
C SER A 91 13.52 10.97 3.53
N ALA A 92 12.25 10.74 3.83
CA ALA A 92 11.71 9.45 4.28
C ALA A 92 10.98 8.74 3.14
N ILE A 93 11.05 7.40 3.11
CA ILE A 93 10.42 6.62 2.03
C ILE A 93 9.55 5.46 2.54
N GLY A 94 9.73 5.06 3.77
CA GLY A 94 8.95 4.01 4.40
C GLY A 94 9.07 4.06 5.91
N PHE A 95 8.05 3.54 6.59
CA PHE A 95 8.05 3.41 8.04
C PHE A 95 7.27 2.18 8.48
N VAL A 96 7.51 1.75 9.69
CA VAL A 96 6.73 0.70 10.37
C VAL A 96 6.36 1.15 11.77
N ILE A 97 5.25 0.62 12.24
CA ILE A 97 4.77 0.76 13.60
C ILE A 97 5.00 -0.57 14.30
N GLY A 98 5.89 -0.57 15.28
CA GLY A 98 6.12 -1.71 16.18
C GLY A 98 5.32 -1.53 17.47
N THR A 99 5.44 -2.48 18.40
CA THR A 99 4.68 -2.45 19.67
C THR A 99 4.90 -1.15 20.46
N ASN A 100 6.15 -0.73 20.63
CA ASN A 100 6.52 0.44 21.44
C ASN A 100 7.33 1.48 20.65
N TYR A 101 7.36 1.40 19.33
CA TYR A 101 8.17 2.29 18.51
C TYR A 101 7.55 2.56 17.13
N VAL A 102 8.05 3.60 16.50
CA VAL A 102 7.91 3.86 15.07
C VAL A 102 9.30 3.88 14.46
N ALA A 103 9.55 3.08 13.44
CA ALA A 103 10.84 3.07 12.75
C ALA A 103 10.69 3.62 11.34
N VAL A 104 11.59 4.55 10.95
CA VAL A 104 11.53 5.30 9.69
C VAL A 104 12.79 5.07 8.88
N ALA A 105 12.62 4.57 7.68
CA ALA A 105 13.70 4.40 6.71
C ALA A 105 13.99 5.71 5.98
N ASN A 106 15.18 6.27 6.24
CA ASN A 106 15.66 7.48 5.63
C ASN A 106 16.48 7.17 4.38
N TYR A 107 16.12 7.84 3.30
CA TYR A 107 16.72 7.62 2.00
C TYR A 107 18.04 8.40 1.84
N ASP A 108 17.99 9.73 1.95
CA ASP A 108 19.16 10.58 1.68
C ASP A 108 20.17 10.58 2.84
N ASP A 109 19.70 10.54 4.08
CA ASP A 109 20.58 10.58 5.28
C ASP A 109 21.11 9.19 5.69
N LYS A 110 20.82 8.15 4.90
CA LYS A 110 21.39 6.81 5.07
C LYS A 110 21.28 6.28 6.50
N SER A 111 20.10 6.39 7.09
CA SER A 111 19.82 5.98 8.46
C SER A 111 18.44 5.38 8.63
N VAL A 112 18.20 4.73 9.75
CA VAL A 112 16.87 4.36 10.22
C VAL A 112 16.68 5.02 11.59
N ASP A 113 15.68 5.88 11.71
CA ASP A 113 15.32 6.49 13.00
C ASP A 113 14.32 5.60 13.73
N ILE A 114 14.56 5.38 15.01
CA ILE A 114 13.65 4.71 15.93
C ILE A 114 13.11 5.77 16.88
N LEU A 115 11.80 5.92 16.88
CA LEU A 115 11.05 6.88 17.69
C LEU A 115 10.14 6.11 18.65
N ASP A 116 9.77 6.70 19.78
CA ASP A 116 8.66 6.15 20.56
C ASP A 116 7.33 6.40 19.85
N ARG A 117 6.22 5.94 20.44
CA ARG A 117 4.88 6.08 19.88
C ARG A 117 4.38 7.54 19.86
N ASP A 118 5.02 8.44 20.59
CA ASP A 118 4.78 9.88 20.61
C ASP A 118 5.80 10.67 19.78
N LEU A 119 6.53 9.97 18.91
CA LEU A 119 7.53 10.50 17.98
C LEU A 119 8.75 11.13 18.65
N LYS A 120 9.06 10.78 19.91
CA LYS A 120 10.32 11.21 20.53
C LYS A 120 11.45 10.28 20.09
N PRO A 121 12.63 10.81 19.73
CA PRO A 121 13.73 9.99 19.23
C PRO A 121 14.29 9.08 20.34
N LEU A 122 14.46 7.80 20.02
CA LEU A 122 15.04 6.78 20.90
C LEU A 122 16.42 6.34 20.45
N GLU A 123 16.58 6.06 19.15
CA GLU A 123 17.80 5.51 18.57
C GLU A 123 17.89 5.91 17.08
N LYS A 124 19.11 5.97 16.55
CA LYS A 124 19.37 6.14 15.12
C LYS A 124 20.38 5.11 14.65
N ILE A 125 19.94 4.18 13.83
CA ILE A 125 20.80 3.22 13.14
C ILE A 125 21.40 3.90 11.91
N LYS A 126 22.72 4.08 11.88
CA LYS A 126 23.43 4.62 10.72
C LYS A 126 23.81 3.48 9.77
N THR A 127 23.63 3.71 8.49
CA THR A 127 24.03 2.80 7.41
C THR A 127 24.85 3.55 6.37
N ASP A 128 25.47 2.84 5.44
CA ASP A 128 26.20 3.46 4.32
C ASP A 128 25.34 3.53 3.05
N SER A 129 24.04 3.24 3.17
CA SER A 129 23.13 3.07 2.04
C SER A 129 21.80 3.76 2.27
N LYS A 130 21.11 4.06 1.19
CA LYS A 130 19.68 4.40 1.18
C LYS A 130 18.89 3.22 1.75
N ASN A 131 18.04 3.49 2.74
CA ASN A 131 17.27 2.44 3.40
C ASN A 131 15.83 2.45 2.89
N VAL A 132 15.33 1.27 2.55
CA VAL A 132 14.03 1.08 1.89
C VAL A 132 13.41 -0.24 2.35
N GLY A 133 12.16 -0.50 1.98
CA GLY A 133 11.50 -1.78 2.24
C GLY A 133 11.40 -2.17 3.72
N ILE A 134 11.33 -1.17 4.61
CA ILE A 134 11.32 -1.40 6.06
C ILE A 134 10.07 -2.14 6.52
N LYS A 135 10.26 -3.20 7.30
CA LYS A 135 9.20 -4.03 7.88
C LYS A 135 9.57 -4.45 9.30
N THR A 136 8.56 -4.83 10.08
CA THR A 136 8.72 -5.48 11.37
C THR A 136 8.06 -6.86 11.34
N TYR A 137 8.65 -7.82 12.00
CA TYR A 137 8.13 -9.18 12.18
C TYR A 137 8.60 -9.71 13.54
N GLU A 138 7.66 -10.02 14.42
CA GLU A 138 7.98 -10.35 15.83
C GLU A 138 8.89 -9.27 16.44
N ASN A 139 10.05 -9.65 16.99
CA ASN A 139 11.04 -8.73 17.52
C ASN A 139 12.14 -8.32 16.52
N TYR A 140 11.91 -8.54 15.22
CA TYR A 140 12.85 -8.13 14.18
C TYR A 140 12.41 -6.85 13.49
N LEU A 141 13.37 -5.98 13.21
CA LEU A 141 13.27 -4.86 12.28
C LEU A 141 14.12 -5.19 11.07
N ILE A 142 13.49 -5.17 9.89
CA ILE A 142 14.11 -5.62 8.64
C ILE A 142 14.02 -4.50 7.62
N PHE A 143 15.11 -4.23 6.92
CA PHE A 143 15.11 -3.26 5.83
C PHE A 143 16.19 -3.61 4.79
N SER A 144 15.99 -3.08 3.59
CA SER A 144 16.94 -3.22 2.49
C SER A 144 17.84 -1.99 2.40
N GLN A 145 19.11 -2.22 2.15
CA GLN A 145 20.13 -1.22 1.86
C GLN A 145 20.37 -1.17 0.35
N MET A 146 19.80 -0.16 -0.30
CA MET A 146 19.67 -0.08 -1.74
C MET A 146 21.02 0.04 -2.46
N ASP A 147 21.96 0.83 -1.91
CA ASP A 147 23.27 1.06 -2.54
C ASP A 147 24.25 -0.09 -2.31
N ASN A 148 23.94 -1.01 -1.38
CA ASN A 148 24.82 -2.11 -0.94
C ASN A 148 24.27 -3.49 -1.29
N ASP A 149 23.15 -3.56 -2.03
CA ASP A 149 22.50 -4.82 -2.44
C ASP A 149 22.29 -5.80 -1.26
N THR A 150 21.92 -5.25 -0.08
CA THR A 150 21.90 -5.98 1.18
C THR A 150 20.51 -5.90 1.84
N ILE A 151 20.10 -6.96 2.50
CA ILE A 151 18.98 -6.96 3.46
C ILE A 151 19.56 -7.11 4.85
N SER A 152 19.23 -6.17 5.75
CA SER A 152 19.65 -6.17 7.15
C SER A 152 18.49 -6.54 8.05
N VAL A 153 18.74 -7.45 8.98
CA VAL A 153 17.83 -7.89 10.03
C VAL A 153 18.41 -7.48 11.37
N TYR A 154 17.70 -6.61 12.06
CA TYR A 154 18.01 -6.21 13.43
C TYR A 154 17.05 -6.90 14.39
N LYS A 155 17.54 -7.30 15.56
CA LYS A 155 16.75 -7.91 16.62
C LYS A 155 16.63 -6.96 17.79
N ASP A 156 15.41 -6.76 18.29
CA ASP A 156 15.18 -6.06 19.54
C ASP A 156 15.57 -6.96 20.72
N MET A 157 16.60 -6.57 21.44
CA MET A 157 17.12 -7.29 22.63
C MET A 157 16.32 -6.96 23.89
N ASN A 158 15.42 -5.98 23.83
CA ASN A 158 14.57 -5.52 24.92
C ASN A 158 13.09 -5.83 24.69
N GLU A 159 12.78 -6.88 23.95
CA GLU A 159 11.41 -7.30 23.64
C GLU A 159 10.47 -7.19 24.86
N GLY A 160 9.33 -6.52 24.67
CA GLY A 160 8.33 -6.29 25.73
C GLY A 160 8.64 -5.17 26.71
N LYS A 161 9.79 -4.46 26.60
CA LYS A 161 10.11 -3.27 27.40
C LYS A 161 9.74 -1.98 26.66
N ASN A 162 9.65 -0.89 27.42
CA ASN A 162 9.24 0.42 26.89
C ASN A 162 10.18 1.01 25.84
N LYS A 163 11.46 0.63 25.85
CA LYS A 163 12.45 1.12 24.90
C LYS A 163 13.10 -0.06 24.17
N PRO A 164 13.01 -0.14 22.83
CA PRO A 164 13.72 -1.14 22.06
C PRO A 164 15.24 -0.94 22.11
N ASP A 165 16.00 -2.04 21.95
CA ASP A 165 17.47 -2.04 21.80
C ASP A 165 17.82 -2.91 20.58
N PHE A 166 17.90 -2.29 19.40
CA PHE A 166 18.13 -3.00 18.16
C PHE A 166 19.61 -3.31 17.93
N LYS A 167 19.93 -4.60 17.80
CA LYS A 167 21.27 -5.08 17.42
C LYS A 167 21.21 -5.78 16.09
N LEU A 168 22.21 -5.54 15.24
CA LEU A 168 22.35 -6.28 14.00
C LEU A 168 22.41 -7.78 14.29
N PHE A 169 21.45 -8.52 13.74
CA PHE A 169 21.33 -9.97 13.90
C PHE A 169 21.86 -10.71 12.70
N LYS A 170 21.50 -10.29 11.48
CA LYS A 170 21.92 -10.93 10.24
C LYS A 170 21.90 -9.94 9.06
N GLU A 171 22.82 -10.17 8.13
CA GLU A 171 22.81 -9.53 6.83
C GLU A 171 22.80 -10.58 5.73
N PHE A 172 22.02 -10.32 4.68
CA PHE A 172 22.05 -11.05 3.43
C PHE A 172 22.64 -10.11 2.38
N LYS A 173 23.84 -10.43 1.89
CA LYS A 173 24.57 -9.62 0.90
C LYS A 173 24.34 -10.19 -0.50
N ASP A 174 24.56 -9.37 -1.52
CA ASP A 174 24.42 -9.74 -2.94
C ASP A 174 23.05 -10.34 -3.27
N VAL A 175 22.02 -9.79 -2.63
CA VAL A 175 20.64 -10.29 -2.76
C VAL A 175 20.04 -9.98 -4.14
N GLY A 176 20.51 -8.93 -4.79
CA GLY A 176 20.06 -8.44 -6.09
C GLY A 176 20.25 -6.93 -6.17
N GLU A 177 20.32 -6.41 -7.40
CA GLU A 177 20.68 -5.03 -7.67
C GLU A 177 19.58 -4.05 -7.30
N LEU A 178 19.93 -3.06 -6.48
CA LEU A 178 19.08 -1.98 -6.04
C LEU A 178 17.76 -2.48 -5.41
N PRO A 179 17.80 -3.20 -4.28
CA PRO A 179 16.60 -3.57 -3.55
C PRO A 179 15.80 -2.32 -3.21
N PHE A 180 14.48 -2.39 -3.33
CA PHE A 180 13.66 -1.20 -3.09
C PHE A 180 12.57 -1.44 -2.07
N ASP A 181 11.40 -1.90 -2.47
CA ASP A 181 10.29 -2.10 -1.57
C ASP A 181 10.19 -3.58 -1.15
N ALA A 182 9.50 -3.81 -0.05
CA ALA A 182 9.31 -5.15 0.47
C ALA A 182 7.94 -5.30 1.13
N MET A 183 7.55 -6.55 1.35
CA MET A 183 6.37 -6.91 2.11
C MET A 183 6.65 -8.08 3.04
N ILE A 184 5.84 -8.21 4.08
CA ILE A 184 5.76 -9.43 4.90
C ILE A 184 4.52 -10.21 4.46
N LYS A 185 4.73 -11.49 4.16
CA LYS A 185 3.64 -12.45 3.96
C LYS A 185 3.98 -13.74 4.70
N ASP A 186 3.13 -14.09 5.62
CA ASP A 186 3.41 -15.16 6.57
C ASP A 186 4.78 -14.88 7.24
N GLU A 187 5.68 -15.81 7.29
CA GLU A 187 7.01 -15.69 7.89
C GLU A 187 8.09 -15.31 6.87
N LYS A 188 7.69 -14.63 5.78
CA LYS A 188 8.58 -14.30 4.67
C LYS A 188 8.67 -12.80 4.46
N TYR A 189 9.88 -12.28 4.36
CA TYR A 189 10.15 -10.94 3.86
C TYR A 189 10.45 -11.06 2.36
N ILE A 190 9.60 -10.47 1.54
CA ILE A 190 9.66 -10.52 0.09
C ILE A 190 10.14 -9.16 -0.40
N VAL A 191 11.20 -9.13 -1.22
CA VAL A 191 11.83 -7.89 -1.68
C VAL A 191 11.96 -7.86 -3.20
N GLY A 192 11.70 -6.70 -3.80
CA GLY A 192 11.90 -6.44 -5.20
C GLY A 192 13.16 -5.62 -5.48
N PHE A 193 13.59 -5.68 -6.73
CA PHE A 193 14.81 -5.03 -7.21
C PHE A 193 14.52 -4.16 -8.43
N PHE A 194 15.32 -3.11 -8.62
CA PHE A 194 15.17 -2.24 -9.79
C PHE A 194 15.65 -2.92 -11.08
N THR A 195 16.73 -3.68 -11.01
CA THR A 195 17.44 -4.16 -12.20
C THR A 195 17.64 -5.68 -12.25
N SER A 196 17.38 -6.38 -11.16
CA SER A 196 17.51 -7.84 -11.15
C SER A 196 16.31 -8.56 -11.79
N LYS A 197 16.58 -9.62 -12.55
CA LYS A 197 15.55 -10.51 -13.15
C LYS A 197 14.98 -11.52 -12.15
N HIS A 198 14.97 -11.18 -10.87
CA HIS A 198 14.39 -11.98 -9.80
C HIS A 198 13.86 -11.07 -8.72
N PHE A 199 13.01 -11.59 -7.85
CA PHE A 199 12.73 -11.02 -6.54
C PHE A 199 13.29 -11.93 -5.44
N GLY A 200 13.51 -11.37 -4.26
CA GLY A 200 14.09 -12.07 -3.12
C GLY A 200 13.05 -12.49 -2.10
N VAL A 201 13.26 -13.63 -1.47
CA VAL A 201 12.46 -14.10 -0.34
C VAL A 201 13.39 -14.50 0.80
N VAL A 202 13.25 -13.86 1.95
CA VAL A 202 13.89 -14.28 3.20
C VAL A 202 12.87 -15.04 4.04
N ASP A 203 13.13 -16.30 4.35
CA ASP A 203 12.43 -17.05 5.38
C ASP A 203 12.89 -16.55 6.74
N LEU A 204 12.04 -15.87 7.47
CA LEU A 204 12.38 -15.20 8.74
C LEU A 204 12.52 -16.16 9.92
N LYS A 205 12.00 -17.39 9.82
CA LYS A 205 12.23 -18.42 10.86
C LYS A 205 13.58 -19.13 10.68
N LYS A 206 13.89 -19.46 9.42
CA LYS A 206 15.14 -20.16 9.10
C LYS A 206 16.30 -19.21 8.91
N MET A 207 16.03 -17.92 8.69
CA MET A 207 17.01 -16.91 8.29
C MET A 207 17.78 -17.34 7.03
N GLU A 208 17.03 -17.73 6.00
CA GLU A 208 17.55 -18.15 4.71
C GLU A 208 17.01 -17.26 3.60
N TYR A 209 17.85 -16.96 2.61
CA TYR A 209 17.50 -16.15 1.45
C TYR A 209 17.39 -17.03 0.20
N LYS A 210 16.36 -16.77 -0.60
CA LYS A 210 16.11 -17.44 -1.88
C LYS A 210 15.81 -16.42 -2.96
N LYS A 211 16.40 -16.61 -4.16
CA LYS A 211 16.03 -15.87 -5.39
C LYS A 211 14.89 -16.58 -6.11
N ILE A 212 13.93 -15.81 -6.58
CA ILE A 212 12.79 -16.30 -7.38
C ILE A 212 12.86 -15.62 -8.73
N ASP A 213 13.12 -16.38 -9.78
CA ASP A 213 13.23 -15.84 -11.13
C ASP A 213 11.91 -15.25 -11.64
N VAL A 214 12.00 -14.12 -12.34
CA VAL A 214 10.89 -13.53 -13.06
C VAL A 214 10.94 -13.93 -14.52
N PHE A 215 9.83 -14.46 -15.02
CA PHE A 215 9.69 -14.89 -16.41
C PHE A 215 9.30 -13.70 -17.28
N LEU A 216 10.34 -12.97 -17.73
CA LEU A 216 10.22 -11.92 -18.72
C LEU A 216 10.52 -12.51 -20.10
N ASP A 217 9.99 -11.88 -21.14
CA ASP A 217 10.36 -12.20 -22.51
C ASP A 217 11.87 -12.01 -22.69
N GLU A 218 12.60 -13.05 -23.15
CA GLU A 218 14.07 -13.08 -23.22
C GLU A 218 14.67 -11.93 -24.01
N ASN A 219 13.90 -11.35 -24.92
CA ASN A 219 14.33 -10.27 -25.82
C ASN A 219 14.05 -8.85 -25.30
N ARG A 220 13.45 -8.68 -24.11
CA ARG A 220 13.19 -7.36 -23.55
C ARG A 220 14.23 -7.00 -22.49
N GLN A 221 14.84 -5.82 -22.67
CA GLN A 221 15.54 -5.18 -21.56
C GLN A 221 14.55 -4.93 -20.45
N LEU A 222 14.94 -5.26 -19.20
CA LEU A 222 14.23 -4.80 -18.02
C LEU A 222 14.20 -3.28 -18.08
N VAL A 223 13.03 -2.72 -18.38
CA VAL A 223 12.83 -1.29 -18.22
C VAL A 223 12.78 -1.05 -16.71
N LEU A 224 13.80 -0.37 -16.22
CA LEU A 224 13.95 0.10 -14.85
C LEU A 224 12.66 0.77 -14.37
N LYS A 225 11.79 0.06 -13.75
CA LYS A 225 10.74 0.58 -12.87
C LYS A 225 10.15 -0.57 -12.06
N VAL A 226 10.66 -0.69 -10.97
CA VAL A 226 10.36 -1.14 -9.64
C VAL A 226 9.09 -1.95 -9.49
N PRO A 227 9.19 -3.17 -9.05
CA PRO A 227 8.11 -3.78 -8.30
C PRO A 227 7.94 -2.99 -6.99
N HIS A 228 6.88 -2.20 -6.89
CA HIS A 228 6.44 -1.61 -5.63
C HIS A 228 5.69 -2.67 -4.83
N PHE A 229 6.34 -3.27 -3.85
CA PHE A 229 5.74 -4.36 -3.07
C PHE A 229 4.57 -3.98 -2.17
N GLY A 230 4.42 -2.73 -1.80
CA GLY A 230 3.19 -2.26 -1.17
C GLY A 230 1.97 -2.43 -2.08
N PHE A 231 2.20 -2.85 -3.31
CA PHE A 231 1.24 -2.88 -4.41
C PHE A 231 1.16 -4.24 -5.12
N TRP A 232 1.84 -5.26 -4.58
CA TRP A 232 1.60 -6.63 -4.97
C TRP A 232 0.36 -7.15 -4.25
N SER A 233 -0.31 -8.09 -4.88
CA SER A 233 -1.44 -8.76 -4.27
C SER A 233 -1.09 -10.20 -3.96
N ILE A 234 -1.27 -10.58 -2.71
CA ILE A 234 -1.13 -11.97 -2.24
C ILE A 234 -2.43 -12.36 -1.57
N GLY A 235 -3.07 -13.38 -2.09
CA GLY A 235 -4.33 -13.85 -1.51
C GLY A 235 -4.83 -15.13 -2.13
N GLY A 236 -5.54 -15.91 -1.31
CA GLY A 236 -5.91 -17.26 -1.71
C GLY A 236 -4.67 -18.13 -1.86
N ASP A 237 -4.55 -18.75 -3.02
CA ASP A 237 -3.43 -19.62 -3.40
C ASP A 237 -2.45 -18.97 -4.37
N LYS A 238 -2.54 -17.64 -4.58
CA LYS A 238 -1.78 -16.95 -5.63
C LYS A 238 -1.08 -15.68 -5.16
N VAL A 239 0.02 -15.39 -5.84
CA VAL A 239 0.80 -14.16 -5.73
C VAL A 239 0.78 -13.45 -7.08
N PHE A 240 0.30 -12.21 -7.11
CA PHE A 240 0.19 -11.39 -8.31
C PHE A 240 1.26 -10.31 -8.31
N VAL A 241 2.14 -10.35 -9.29
CA VAL A 241 3.31 -9.46 -9.40
C VAL A 241 3.18 -8.59 -10.64
N PRO A 242 2.98 -7.27 -10.49
CA PRO A 242 2.95 -6.39 -11.64
C PRO A 242 4.35 -6.29 -12.26
N ALA A 243 4.48 -6.66 -13.52
CA ALA A 243 5.72 -6.54 -14.28
C ALA A 243 5.83 -5.13 -14.85
N VAL A 244 6.37 -4.20 -14.07
CA VAL A 244 6.42 -2.76 -14.42
C VAL A 244 7.31 -2.47 -15.65
N GLY A 245 8.03 -3.41 -16.16
CA GLY A 245 8.79 -3.28 -17.42
C GLY A 245 8.12 -3.97 -18.60
N ASP A 246 7.00 -4.64 -18.36
CA ASP A 246 6.29 -5.41 -19.37
C ASP A 246 4.79 -5.34 -19.13
N ASN A 247 3.98 -5.31 -20.18
CA ASN A 247 2.53 -5.14 -20.08
C ASN A 247 1.84 -6.42 -19.56
N LYS A 248 2.22 -6.88 -18.36
CA LYS A 248 1.63 -8.09 -17.77
C LYS A 248 1.67 -8.10 -16.24
N VAL A 249 0.75 -8.86 -15.67
CA VAL A 249 0.83 -9.30 -14.28
C VAL A 249 1.27 -10.76 -14.27
N MET A 250 2.38 -11.04 -13.60
CA MET A 250 2.88 -12.40 -13.40
C MET A 250 2.13 -13.04 -12.23
N VAL A 251 1.72 -14.29 -12.39
CA VAL A 251 1.02 -15.05 -11.36
C VAL A 251 1.90 -16.21 -10.91
N TYR A 252 2.08 -16.32 -9.60
CA TYR A 252 2.78 -17.41 -8.93
C TYR A 252 1.85 -18.09 -7.93
N ASP A 253 2.14 -19.33 -7.58
CA ASP A 253 1.51 -20.00 -6.43
C ASP A 253 2.15 -19.54 -5.09
N ASN A 254 1.65 -20.05 -3.96
CA ASN A 254 2.18 -19.69 -2.63
C ASN A 254 3.62 -20.19 -2.36
N ASP A 255 4.12 -21.12 -3.17
CA ASP A 255 5.52 -21.59 -3.15
C ASP A 255 6.41 -20.81 -4.11
N PHE A 256 5.88 -19.75 -4.73
CA PHE A 256 6.51 -18.93 -5.75
C PHE A 256 6.88 -19.69 -7.02
N LYS A 257 6.14 -20.73 -7.39
CA LYS A 257 6.24 -21.34 -8.71
C LYS A 257 5.41 -20.55 -9.70
N PHE A 258 5.95 -20.28 -10.87
CA PHE A 258 5.27 -19.56 -11.92
C PHE A 258 4.03 -20.33 -12.42
N VAL A 259 2.90 -19.62 -12.54
CA VAL A 259 1.63 -20.16 -13.01
C VAL A 259 1.29 -19.64 -14.41
N LYS A 260 1.20 -18.29 -14.56
CA LYS A 260 0.73 -17.66 -15.81
C LYS A 260 1.13 -16.19 -15.85
N ASN A 261 1.21 -15.63 -17.05
CA ASN A 261 1.19 -14.19 -17.29
C ASN A 261 -0.21 -13.74 -17.72
N ILE A 262 -0.71 -12.66 -17.15
CA ILE A 262 -1.93 -11.98 -17.58
C ILE A 262 -1.50 -10.76 -18.37
N GLN A 263 -1.79 -10.72 -19.67
CA GLN A 263 -1.47 -9.59 -20.53
C GLN A 263 -2.37 -8.40 -20.17
N THR A 264 -1.76 -7.24 -19.90
CA THR A 264 -2.45 -6.00 -19.52
C THR A 264 -2.36 -4.95 -20.63
N GLN A 265 -3.22 -3.93 -20.55
CA GLN A 265 -3.31 -2.85 -21.54
C GLN A 265 -2.07 -1.95 -21.53
N GLY A 266 -1.46 -1.74 -20.39
CA GLY A 266 -0.30 -0.88 -20.18
C GLY A 266 0.67 -1.45 -19.15
N LEU A 267 1.66 -0.67 -18.74
CA LEU A 267 2.64 -1.06 -17.71
C LEU A 267 1.97 -1.07 -16.33
N PRO A 268 1.68 -2.25 -15.74
CA PRO A 268 1.01 -2.33 -14.44
C PRO A 268 1.93 -1.83 -13.33
N VAL A 269 1.38 -1.08 -12.39
CA VAL A 269 2.12 -0.56 -11.22
C VAL A 269 1.60 -1.15 -9.92
N PHE A 270 0.28 -1.08 -9.73
CA PHE A 270 -0.35 -1.55 -8.50
C PHE A 270 -1.36 -2.63 -8.81
N THR A 271 -1.36 -3.64 -7.97
CA THR A 271 -2.44 -4.61 -7.90
C THR A 271 -3.10 -4.50 -6.52
N SER A 272 -4.40 -4.68 -6.45
CA SER A 272 -5.17 -4.64 -5.20
C SER A 272 -6.27 -5.67 -5.25
N LEU A 273 -6.24 -6.64 -4.33
CA LEU A 273 -7.27 -7.66 -4.19
C LEU A 273 -8.51 -7.12 -3.47
N SER A 274 -9.69 -7.57 -3.92
CA SER A 274 -10.93 -7.39 -3.17
C SER A 274 -10.87 -8.11 -1.82
N PRO A 275 -11.68 -7.70 -0.81
CA PRO A 275 -11.68 -8.34 0.50
C PRO A 275 -11.97 -9.84 0.45
N ASP A 276 -12.85 -10.28 -0.44
CA ASP A 276 -13.17 -11.69 -0.69
C ASP A 276 -12.15 -12.41 -1.60
N LYS A 277 -11.13 -11.69 -2.09
CA LYS A 277 -10.05 -12.16 -2.95
C LYS A 277 -10.47 -12.70 -4.33
N LYS A 278 -11.71 -12.46 -4.74
CA LYS A 278 -12.22 -12.92 -6.05
C LYS A 278 -11.81 -12.03 -7.20
N PHE A 279 -11.54 -10.77 -6.93
CA PHE A 279 -11.18 -9.79 -7.93
C PHE A 279 -9.91 -9.07 -7.58
N MET A 280 -9.18 -8.66 -8.60
CA MET A 280 -7.99 -7.84 -8.48
C MET A 280 -8.09 -6.63 -9.40
N ALA A 281 -7.92 -5.43 -8.83
CA ALA A 281 -7.79 -4.20 -9.60
C ALA A 281 -6.32 -3.95 -9.93
N VAL A 282 -6.04 -3.53 -11.17
CA VAL A 282 -4.71 -3.18 -11.67
C VAL A 282 -4.71 -1.74 -12.14
N THR A 283 -3.73 -0.94 -11.70
CA THR A 283 -3.47 0.42 -12.22
C THR A 283 -2.22 0.45 -13.07
N PHE A 284 -2.05 1.51 -13.85
CA PHE A 284 -0.99 1.61 -14.84
C PHE A 284 -0.08 2.83 -14.64
N SER A 285 1.15 2.70 -15.10
CA SER A 285 2.14 3.79 -15.10
C SER A 285 1.85 4.80 -16.22
N GLY A 286 2.14 6.07 -15.90
CA GLY A 286 2.07 7.16 -16.89
C GLY A 286 0.66 7.70 -17.09
N LYS A 287 0.57 8.66 -18.01
CA LYS A 287 -0.70 9.35 -18.36
C LYS A 287 -1.44 8.69 -19.52
N ASP A 288 -0.76 7.80 -20.23
CA ASP A 288 -1.30 7.22 -21.47
C ASP A 288 -2.34 6.13 -21.23
N PHE A 289 -2.40 5.64 -19.99
CA PHE A 289 -3.38 4.65 -19.56
C PHE A 289 -4.13 5.12 -18.31
N PRO A 290 -5.01 6.11 -18.43
CA PRO A 290 -5.84 6.59 -17.32
C PRO A 290 -6.99 5.60 -17.05
N THR A 291 -6.62 4.36 -16.77
CA THR A 291 -7.54 3.22 -16.68
C THR A 291 -7.25 2.35 -15.47
N ILE A 292 -8.20 1.52 -15.10
CA ILE A 292 -7.99 0.33 -14.29
C ILE A 292 -8.52 -0.90 -15.01
N GLN A 293 -7.91 -2.04 -14.78
CA GLN A 293 -8.45 -3.33 -15.24
C GLN A 293 -8.81 -4.18 -14.04
N ILE A 294 -9.93 -4.87 -14.11
CA ILE A 294 -10.40 -5.82 -13.10
C ILE A 294 -10.17 -7.23 -13.63
N ILE A 295 -9.47 -8.02 -12.85
CA ILE A 295 -9.13 -9.40 -13.15
C ILE A 295 -9.91 -10.32 -12.19
N ASP A 296 -10.55 -11.35 -12.73
CA ASP A 296 -11.07 -12.46 -11.94
C ASP A 296 -9.89 -13.36 -11.51
N THR A 297 -9.71 -13.56 -10.21
CA THR A 297 -8.55 -14.28 -9.65
C THR A 297 -8.63 -15.80 -9.85
N THR A 298 -9.80 -16.31 -10.18
CA THR A 298 -10.02 -17.74 -10.45
C THR A 298 -9.69 -18.07 -11.91
N THR A 299 -10.27 -17.33 -12.84
CA THR A 299 -10.06 -17.55 -14.27
C THR A 299 -8.77 -16.92 -14.79
N LEU A 300 -8.23 -15.94 -14.07
CA LEU A 300 -7.08 -15.12 -14.45
C LEU A 300 -7.32 -14.33 -15.75
N GLU A 301 -8.57 -13.88 -15.96
CA GLU A 301 -8.99 -13.11 -17.11
C GLU A 301 -9.39 -11.69 -16.70
N ILE A 302 -9.15 -10.74 -17.58
CA ILE A 302 -9.63 -9.36 -17.44
C ILE A 302 -11.13 -9.35 -17.75
N ILE A 303 -11.94 -9.01 -16.76
CA ILE A 303 -13.41 -8.98 -16.88
C ILE A 303 -13.98 -7.59 -17.14
N HIS A 304 -13.28 -6.53 -16.66
CA HIS A 304 -13.69 -5.13 -16.85
C HIS A 304 -12.49 -4.22 -17.05
N THR A 305 -12.70 -3.15 -17.83
CA THR A 305 -11.77 -2.03 -17.97
C THR A 305 -12.55 -0.74 -17.80
N PHE A 306 -12.10 0.12 -16.87
CA PHE A 306 -12.69 1.45 -16.65
C PHE A 306 -11.71 2.51 -17.12
N ASN A 307 -12.19 3.46 -17.91
CA ASN A 307 -11.43 4.60 -18.40
C ASN A 307 -11.83 5.86 -17.64
N PHE A 308 -10.85 6.70 -17.32
CA PHE A 308 -11.04 7.95 -16.59
C PHE A 308 -10.53 9.14 -17.42
N ASP A 309 -10.92 10.34 -17.01
CA ASP A 309 -10.53 11.61 -17.63
C ASP A 309 -9.21 12.17 -17.09
N GLY A 310 -8.44 11.37 -16.36
CA GLY A 310 -7.16 11.75 -15.79
C GLY A 310 -6.39 10.57 -15.21
N LYS A 311 -5.12 10.80 -14.90
CA LYS A 311 -4.19 9.79 -14.39
C LYS A 311 -4.71 9.14 -13.12
N VAL A 312 -4.78 7.81 -13.12
CA VAL A 312 -5.07 6.99 -11.93
C VAL A 312 -3.77 6.71 -11.18
N LEU A 313 -3.78 6.94 -9.85
CA LEU A 313 -2.62 6.64 -9.01
C LEU A 313 -2.83 5.49 -8.05
N HIS A 314 -3.99 5.41 -7.40
CA HIS A 314 -4.25 4.41 -6.37
C HIS A 314 -5.68 3.91 -6.43
N VAL A 315 -5.88 2.67 -5.97
CA VAL A 315 -7.20 2.06 -5.79
C VAL A 315 -7.32 1.46 -4.40
N ARG A 316 -8.53 1.50 -3.84
CA ARG A 316 -8.82 0.86 -2.55
C ARG A 316 -10.22 0.27 -2.56
N TRP A 317 -10.31 -1.00 -2.20
CA TRP A 317 -11.58 -1.67 -1.99
C TRP A 317 -12.18 -1.27 -0.66
N SER A 318 -13.50 -1.05 -0.63
CA SER A 318 -14.24 -0.93 0.62
C SER A 318 -14.29 -2.29 1.33
N GLU A 319 -14.09 -2.29 2.65
CA GLU A 319 -14.23 -3.49 3.49
C GLU A 319 -15.69 -3.76 3.90
N VAL A 320 -16.56 -2.76 3.76
CA VAL A 320 -17.92 -2.78 4.32
C VAL A 320 -19.02 -2.64 3.28
N SER A 321 -18.67 -2.33 2.03
CA SER A 321 -19.63 -2.11 0.95
C SER A 321 -19.08 -2.58 -0.40
N PRO A 322 -19.93 -2.88 -1.39
CA PRO A 322 -19.48 -3.33 -2.71
C PRO A 322 -18.96 -2.13 -3.55
N GLN A 323 -17.88 -1.50 -3.09
CA GLN A 323 -17.30 -0.33 -3.73
C GLN A 323 -15.78 -0.46 -3.90
N LEU A 324 -15.28 0.11 -4.99
CA LEU A 324 -13.87 0.32 -5.25
C LEU A 324 -13.63 1.82 -5.45
N TYR A 325 -12.76 2.39 -4.63
CA TYR A 325 -12.33 3.79 -4.71
C TYR A 325 -11.12 3.92 -5.61
N VAL A 326 -11.14 4.90 -6.51
CA VAL A 326 -10.07 5.13 -7.50
C VAL A 326 -9.65 6.60 -7.43
N SER A 327 -8.38 6.87 -7.13
CA SER A 327 -7.86 8.24 -7.14
C SER A 327 -7.56 8.68 -8.58
N VAL A 328 -8.33 9.65 -9.10
CA VAL A 328 -8.12 10.26 -10.41
C VAL A 328 -7.40 11.60 -10.20
N ASN A 329 -6.06 11.54 -10.28
CA ASN A 329 -5.19 12.61 -9.83
C ASN A 329 -5.36 13.91 -10.61
N ASP A 330 -5.40 13.86 -11.95
CA ASP A 330 -5.38 15.06 -12.77
C ASP A 330 -6.70 15.85 -12.68
N THR A 331 -7.80 15.21 -12.34
CA THR A 331 -9.12 15.82 -12.27
C THR A 331 -9.64 16.04 -10.85
N ASN A 332 -8.77 15.89 -9.83
CA ASN A 332 -9.07 16.26 -8.45
C ASN A 332 -10.30 15.54 -7.85
N LYS A 333 -10.40 14.23 -8.11
CA LYS A 333 -11.56 13.44 -7.65
C LYS A 333 -11.20 12.01 -7.27
N ILE A 334 -12.09 11.41 -6.50
CA ILE A 334 -12.14 9.96 -6.27
C ILE A 334 -13.35 9.42 -7.04
N ALA A 335 -13.13 8.53 -7.99
CA ALA A 335 -14.18 7.78 -8.63
C ALA A 335 -14.57 6.57 -7.77
N VAL A 336 -15.86 6.28 -7.68
CA VAL A 336 -16.42 5.18 -6.90
C VAL A 336 -17.13 4.21 -7.82
N ILE A 337 -16.59 3.00 -7.94
CA ILE A 337 -17.15 1.93 -8.78
C ILE A 337 -17.98 1.00 -7.90
N HIS A 338 -19.18 0.65 -8.35
CA HIS A 338 -19.99 -0.40 -7.75
C HIS A 338 -19.49 -1.77 -8.21
N THR A 339 -19.08 -2.66 -7.29
CA THR A 339 -18.33 -3.87 -7.62
C THR A 339 -19.17 -5.14 -7.80
N LYS A 340 -20.49 -5.07 -7.61
CA LYS A 340 -21.39 -6.18 -7.96
C LYS A 340 -21.86 -6.11 -9.42
N GLU A 341 -22.12 -4.89 -9.90
CA GLU A 341 -22.69 -4.64 -11.23
C GLU A 341 -21.69 -3.93 -12.16
N TRP A 342 -20.51 -3.57 -11.66
CA TRP A 342 -19.38 -3.01 -12.41
C TRP A 342 -19.71 -1.76 -13.22
N PHE A 343 -20.15 -0.70 -12.52
CA PHE A 343 -20.37 0.61 -13.14
C PHE A 343 -19.81 1.74 -12.26
N LEU A 344 -19.54 2.88 -12.88
CA LEU A 344 -19.18 4.11 -12.17
C LEU A 344 -20.41 4.63 -11.43
N ASN A 345 -20.42 4.48 -10.12
CA ASN A 345 -21.56 4.81 -9.27
C ASN A 345 -21.63 6.32 -8.98
N ARG A 346 -20.52 6.93 -8.62
CA ARG A 346 -20.41 8.35 -8.28
C ARG A 346 -18.96 8.83 -8.29
N GLU A 347 -18.80 10.14 -8.11
CA GLU A 347 -17.50 10.78 -7.96
C GLU A 347 -17.51 11.68 -6.71
N ILE A 348 -16.37 11.74 -6.01
CA ILE A 348 -16.13 12.63 -4.87
C ILE A 348 -15.16 13.70 -5.35
N PHE A 349 -15.64 14.92 -5.49
CA PHE A 349 -14.88 16.04 -6.03
C PHE A 349 -14.11 16.82 -4.98
N ASN A 350 -13.26 17.75 -5.45
CA ASN A 350 -12.45 18.66 -4.62
C ASN A 350 -11.42 17.94 -3.74
N VAL A 351 -10.90 16.79 -4.19
CA VAL A 351 -9.76 16.11 -3.58
C VAL A 351 -8.52 16.45 -4.40
N LYS A 352 -7.68 17.34 -3.89
CA LYS A 352 -6.62 18.00 -4.67
C LYS A 352 -5.44 17.09 -5.00
N LYS A 353 -5.27 16.77 -6.28
CA LYS A 353 -4.24 15.83 -6.75
C LYS A 353 -4.17 14.54 -5.90
N PRO A 354 -5.30 13.79 -5.78
CA PRO A 354 -5.38 12.62 -4.92
C PRO A 354 -4.37 11.55 -5.31
N SER A 355 -3.84 10.86 -4.30
CA SER A 355 -2.96 9.71 -4.51
C SER A 355 -3.36 8.53 -3.61
N GLY A 356 -2.66 8.27 -2.51
CA GLY A 356 -2.97 7.17 -1.60
C GLY A 356 -4.34 7.28 -0.95
N ILE A 357 -5.07 6.17 -0.86
CA ILE A 357 -6.34 6.04 -0.16
C ILE A 357 -6.15 5.05 0.98
N PHE A 358 -6.47 5.45 2.22
CA PHE A 358 -6.22 4.68 3.43
C PHE A 358 -7.49 4.61 4.27
N ILE A 359 -8.05 3.40 4.38
CA ILE A 359 -9.26 3.17 5.19
C ILE A 359 -8.86 3.14 6.66
N TYR A 360 -9.62 3.85 7.47
CA TYR A 360 -9.52 3.82 8.92
C TYR A 360 -10.60 2.91 9.48
N GLU A 361 -10.18 1.91 10.25
CA GLU A 361 -11.05 1.01 10.97
C GLU A 361 -10.88 1.28 12.47
N ASP A 362 -11.94 1.81 13.09
CA ASP A 362 -11.92 2.09 14.53
C ASP A 362 -11.65 0.80 15.31
N GLY A 363 -10.59 0.83 16.12
CA GLY A 363 -10.22 -0.28 17.02
C GLY A 363 -9.43 -1.44 16.39
N LYS A 364 -8.90 -1.29 15.18
CA LYS A 364 -7.92 -2.25 14.59
C LYS A 364 -6.51 -1.70 14.57
#